data_7045f71fdcc0425ef1e92637b7e9a691
#
_entry.id   7045f71fdcc0425ef1e92637b7e9a691
#
_cell.length_a   1.000
_cell.length_b   1.000
_cell.length_c   1.000
_cell.angle_alpha   90.00
_cell.angle_beta   90.00
_cell.angle_gamma   90.00
#
_symmetry.space_group_name_H-M   'P 1'
#
loop_
_entity.id
_entity.type
_entity.pdbx_description
1 polymer ?
#
loop_
_entity_poly.entity_id
_entity_poly.type
_entity_poly.pdbx_seq_one_letter_code
_entity_poly.pdbx_strand_id
1 'polypeptide(L)'
;MNNTDRLARATKELMLKEPFYGLFLITLNKIWNNKIDTAGVSKNGINMQLAINPIFWENLSPEYRVGILKHEILHIAFHHLSLRDKYKDYKLFNIAADLEINQYIDKDYLPGGNYPDKKAYEADLKIFMDEVKRKLKEGEYTKEEARKEMLKLPIRALFLDDFKELNLEPKKGTDYYYKKLQEAQKKGPDGKGGCPYLDELLQGKGQEEGKPGDPREPHHTHSTWKEFENLSQAEKKLVEKQIDYQMKNVAEQVKKSRGYVPGEIADYIDGLFNEIPPKFDWKGFLRMFVGGSIKTYTKKTRRKLSRRYEGNPGLRIKQKKHVLVAIDTSGSVSNNELIEFFSEIHHMFKTGVDITVIQCDTRISSIKSYKKPEDGKIEITGRGGTSFQPVINYYNENQRKFSCLVYFTDGEASNPDPKPKGRMLWVLSEQSYMEGISDFPGAKIQLN
;
A
#
# COMPACT_ATOMS: atom_id res chain seq x y z
N MET A 1 -23.55 -34.03 -9.93
CA MET A 1 -22.32 -33.24 -10.10
C MET A 1 -21.86 -32.83 -8.72
N ASN A 2 -20.63 -33.10 -8.36
CA ASN A 2 -20.11 -32.77 -7.03
C ASN A 2 -19.77 -31.27 -6.90
N ASN A 3 -19.55 -30.79 -5.67
CA ASN A 3 -19.26 -29.37 -5.42
C ASN A 3 -17.92 -28.92 -6.02
N THR A 4 -16.94 -29.80 -6.10
CA THR A 4 -15.65 -29.53 -6.74
C THR A 4 -15.80 -29.28 -8.23
N ASP A 5 -16.63 -30.09 -8.93
CA ASP A 5 -16.90 -29.88 -10.35
C ASP A 5 -17.66 -28.57 -10.61
N ARG A 6 -18.62 -28.23 -9.71
CA ARG A 6 -19.33 -26.93 -9.78
C ARG A 6 -18.37 -25.76 -9.60
N LEU A 7 -17.43 -25.86 -8.65
CA LEU A 7 -16.40 -24.83 -8.43
C LEU A 7 -15.46 -24.71 -9.64
N ALA A 8 -15.03 -25.82 -10.20
CA ALA A 8 -14.19 -25.83 -11.40
C ALA A 8 -14.88 -25.15 -12.60
N ARG A 9 -16.18 -25.42 -12.80
CA ARG A 9 -16.97 -24.76 -13.87
C ARG A 9 -17.11 -23.26 -13.64
N ALA A 10 -17.48 -22.84 -12.42
CA ALA A 10 -17.58 -21.42 -12.09
C ALA A 10 -16.25 -20.68 -12.26
N THR A 11 -15.13 -21.32 -11.83
CA THR A 11 -13.78 -20.78 -12.04
C THR A 11 -13.45 -20.65 -13.52
N LYS A 12 -13.75 -21.67 -14.33
CA LYS A 12 -13.55 -21.63 -15.78
C LYS A 12 -14.38 -20.51 -16.44
N GLU A 13 -15.63 -20.36 -16.04
CA GLU A 13 -16.51 -19.31 -16.57
C GLU A 13 -15.95 -17.93 -16.22
N LEU A 14 -15.55 -17.73 -14.98
CA LEU A 14 -14.92 -16.48 -14.53
C LEU A 14 -13.63 -16.20 -15.33
N MET A 15 -12.80 -17.20 -15.58
CA MET A 15 -11.59 -17.06 -16.41
C MET A 15 -11.89 -16.66 -17.86
N LEU A 16 -12.99 -17.17 -18.42
CA LEU A 16 -13.35 -16.86 -19.80
C LEU A 16 -13.96 -15.47 -19.95
N LYS A 17 -14.75 -15.03 -18.98
CA LYS A 17 -15.42 -13.71 -18.99
C LYS A 17 -14.50 -12.59 -18.49
N GLU A 18 -13.83 -12.84 -17.39
CA GLU A 18 -12.98 -11.88 -16.68
C GLU A 18 -11.66 -12.55 -16.25
N PRO A 19 -10.69 -12.67 -17.15
CA PRO A 19 -9.46 -13.44 -16.94
C PRO A 19 -8.69 -13.07 -15.68
N PHE A 20 -8.69 -11.79 -15.30
CA PHE A 20 -8.02 -11.32 -14.08
C PHE A 20 -8.54 -12.03 -12.83
N TYR A 21 -9.85 -12.00 -12.61
CA TYR A 21 -10.47 -12.61 -11.43
C TYR A 21 -10.34 -14.13 -11.44
N GLY A 22 -10.49 -14.76 -12.60
CA GLY A 22 -10.31 -16.21 -12.72
C GLY A 22 -8.89 -16.65 -12.40
N LEU A 23 -7.88 -15.98 -12.92
CA LEU A 23 -6.48 -16.26 -12.62
C LEU A 23 -6.14 -15.94 -11.16
N PHE A 24 -6.63 -14.83 -10.62
CA PHE A 24 -6.43 -14.50 -9.22
C PHE A 24 -7.05 -15.57 -8.29
N LEU A 25 -8.26 -16.04 -8.60
CA LEU A 25 -8.90 -17.13 -7.87
C LEU A 25 -8.03 -18.40 -7.83
N ILE A 26 -7.32 -18.72 -8.90
CA ILE A 26 -6.43 -19.90 -8.95
C ILE A 26 -5.30 -19.77 -7.93
N THR A 27 -4.82 -18.58 -7.64
CA THR A 27 -3.74 -18.35 -6.64
C THR A 27 -4.21 -18.58 -5.21
N LEU A 28 -5.51 -18.52 -4.95
CA LEU A 28 -6.07 -18.70 -3.61
C LEU A 28 -6.17 -20.19 -3.25
N ASN A 29 -5.90 -20.52 -2.00
CA ASN A 29 -6.29 -21.81 -1.45
C ASN A 29 -7.82 -21.87 -1.24
N LYS A 30 -8.46 -22.98 -1.56
CA LYS A 30 -9.91 -23.17 -1.44
C LYS A 30 -10.20 -24.31 -0.49
N ILE A 31 -11.07 -24.08 0.49
CA ILE A 31 -11.48 -25.08 1.48
C ILE A 31 -12.99 -25.16 1.59
N TRP A 32 -13.50 -26.35 1.80
CA TRP A 32 -14.89 -26.58 2.20
C TRP A 32 -15.00 -26.45 3.71
N ASN A 33 -15.93 -25.59 4.18
CA ASN A 33 -16.10 -25.35 5.61
C ASN A 33 -17.59 -25.30 5.99
N ASN A 34 -18.04 -26.30 6.73
CA ASN A 34 -19.43 -26.39 7.21
C ASN A 34 -19.74 -25.47 8.39
N LYS A 35 -18.72 -24.80 8.96
CA LYS A 35 -18.89 -23.91 10.13
C LYS A 35 -19.28 -22.50 9.76
N ILE A 36 -19.12 -22.12 8.49
CA ILE A 36 -19.55 -20.83 7.96
C ILE A 36 -20.88 -21.03 7.23
N ASP A 37 -21.67 -19.97 7.12
CA ASP A 37 -23.00 -20.08 6.50
C ASP A 37 -22.95 -19.99 4.98
N THR A 38 -22.03 -19.22 4.43
CA THR A 38 -21.94 -18.93 2.99
C THR A 38 -20.54 -19.21 2.42
N ALA A 39 -19.91 -18.21 1.84
CA ALA A 39 -18.51 -18.17 1.47
C ALA A 39 -17.84 -17.01 2.19
N GLY A 40 -16.54 -17.02 2.26
CA GLY A 40 -15.80 -15.92 2.86
C GLY A 40 -14.30 -16.13 2.74
N VAL A 41 -13.58 -15.02 2.70
CA VAL A 41 -12.13 -15.02 2.65
C VAL A 41 -11.52 -14.94 4.05
N SER A 42 -10.45 -15.69 4.24
CA SER A 42 -9.66 -15.70 5.48
C SER A 42 -8.18 -15.86 5.15
N LYS A 43 -7.33 -15.85 6.17
CA LYS A 43 -5.91 -16.08 5.98
C LYS A 43 -5.50 -17.54 6.21
N ASN A 44 -4.41 -17.95 5.56
CA ASN A 44 -3.68 -19.17 5.88
C ASN A 44 -2.18 -18.87 5.86
N GLY A 45 -1.61 -18.59 7.03
CA GLY A 45 -0.26 -18.03 7.13
C GLY A 45 -0.21 -16.60 6.55
N ILE A 46 0.62 -16.39 5.53
CA ILE A 46 0.72 -15.13 4.78
C ILE A 46 -0.16 -15.10 3.52
N ASN A 47 -0.78 -16.23 3.17
CA ASN A 47 -1.61 -16.36 1.99
C ASN A 47 -3.09 -16.23 2.34
N MET A 48 -3.88 -15.83 1.34
CA MET A 48 -5.33 -15.80 1.43
C MET A 48 -5.93 -17.15 1.07
N GLN A 49 -7.02 -17.49 1.71
CA GLN A 49 -7.83 -18.67 1.37
C GLN A 49 -9.31 -18.30 1.27
N LEU A 50 -10.00 -19.00 0.39
CA LEU A 50 -11.44 -18.92 0.22
C LEU A 50 -12.09 -20.13 0.89
N ALA A 51 -12.89 -19.89 1.91
CA ALA A 51 -13.70 -20.91 2.58
C ALA A 51 -15.12 -20.88 1.99
N ILE A 52 -15.69 -22.01 1.69
CA ILE A 52 -17.01 -22.15 1.07
C ILE A 52 -17.82 -23.19 1.84
N ASN A 53 -19.04 -22.83 2.24
CA ASN A 53 -19.98 -23.82 2.78
C ASN A 53 -20.50 -24.72 1.64
N PRO A 54 -20.33 -26.04 1.72
CA PRO A 54 -20.74 -26.94 0.65
C PRO A 54 -22.24 -26.98 0.40
N ILE A 55 -23.09 -26.81 1.43
CA ILE A 55 -24.56 -26.79 1.31
C ILE A 55 -25.01 -25.51 0.61
N PHE A 56 -24.48 -24.37 1.03
CA PHE A 56 -24.74 -23.10 0.37
C PHE A 56 -24.34 -23.14 -1.11
N TRP A 57 -23.12 -23.61 -1.39
CA TRP A 57 -22.58 -23.71 -2.74
C TRP A 57 -23.40 -24.61 -3.66
N GLU A 58 -23.90 -25.72 -3.13
CA GLU A 58 -24.73 -26.66 -3.87
C GLU A 58 -26.02 -26.02 -4.38
N ASN A 59 -26.61 -25.17 -3.57
CA ASN A 59 -27.92 -24.57 -3.82
C ASN A 59 -27.88 -23.30 -4.71
N LEU A 60 -26.67 -22.74 -4.96
CA LEU A 60 -26.52 -21.57 -5.83
C LEU A 60 -26.73 -21.92 -7.31
N SER A 61 -27.29 -20.97 -8.07
CA SER A 61 -27.27 -21.03 -9.54
C SER A 61 -25.83 -20.96 -10.08
N PRO A 62 -25.57 -21.39 -11.31
CA PRO A 62 -24.26 -21.23 -11.93
C PRO A 62 -23.78 -19.76 -11.94
N GLU A 63 -24.68 -18.83 -12.26
CA GLU A 63 -24.44 -17.39 -12.32
C GLU A 63 -24.04 -16.84 -10.96
N TYR A 64 -24.82 -17.16 -9.92
CA TYR A 64 -24.53 -16.72 -8.55
C TYR A 64 -23.23 -17.27 -8.02
N ARG A 65 -22.80 -18.48 -8.42
CA ARG A 65 -21.48 -19.00 -8.06
C ARG A 65 -20.35 -18.13 -8.60
N VAL A 66 -20.48 -17.68 -9.85
CA VAL A 66 -19.48 -16.78 -10.46
C VAL A 66 -19.46 -15.43 -9.76
N GLY A 67 -20.64 -14.85 -9.51
CA GLY A 67 -20.75 -13.56 -8.82
C GLY A 67 -20.18 -13.57 -7.41
N ILE A 68 -20.46 -14.63 -6.63
CA ILE A 68 -19.92 -14.78 -5.27
C ILE A 68 -18.40 -14.95 -5.28
N LEU A 69 -17.84 -15.73 -6.21
CA LEU A 69 -16.39 -15.84 -6.34
C LEU A 69 -15.75 -14.47 -6.64
N LYS A 70 -16.35 -13.69 -7.53
CA LYS A 70 -15.87 -12.34 -7.84
C LYS A 70 -16.01 -11.40 -6.64
N HIS A 71 -17.11 -11.47 -5.90
CA HIS A 71 -17.36 -10.71 -4.67
C HIS A 71 -16.25 -10.93 -3.63
N GLU A 72 -15.93 -12.19 -3.33
CA GLU A 72 -14.89 -12.53 -2.37
C GLU A 72 -13.48 -12.07 -2.82
N ILE A 73 -13.20 -12.15 -4.12
CA ILE A 73 -11.95 -11.65 -4.70
C ILE A 73 -11.84 -10.13 -4.56
N LEU A 74 -12.94 -9.41 -4.80
CA LEU A 74 -12.96 -7.95 -4.67
C LEU A 74 -12.71 -7.51 -3.22
N HIS A 75 -13.22 -8.22 -2.21
CA HIS A 75 -12.86 -7.95 -0.83
C HIS A 75 -11.36 -8.07 -0.57
N ILE A 76 -10.68 -9.05 -1.18
CA ILE A 76 -9.22 -9.18 -1.09
C ILE A 76 -8.55 -8.01 -1.82
N ALA A 77 -8.96 -7.75 -3.07
CA ALA A 77 -8.34 -6.77 -3.94
C ALA A 77 -8.44 -5.34 -3.40
N PHE A 78 -9.54 -4.99 -2.74
CA PHE A 78 -9.72 -3.69 -2.09
C PHE A 78 -9.24 -3.66 -0.63
N HIS A 79 -8.53 -4.70 -0.17
CA HIS A 79 -7.97 -4.79 1.18
C HIS A 79 -8.98 -4.62 2.32
N HIS A 80 -10.26 -4.97 2.12
CA HIS A 80 -11.29 -4.78 3.13
C HIS A 80 -10.97 -5.47 4.45
N LEU A 81 -10.29 -6.63 4.41
CA LEU A 81 -9.91 -7.38 5.60
C LEU A 81 -8.96 -6.60 6.51
N SER A 82 -8.02 -5.85 5.93
CA SER A 82 -7.04 -5.06 6.69
C SER A 82 -7.55 -3.65 7.00
N LEU A 83 -8.46 -3.12 6.20
CA LEU A 83 -9.07 -1.81 6.43
C LEU A 83 -10.04 -1.81 7.61
N ARG A 84 -10.60 -2.95 7.98
CA ARG A 84 -11.62 -3.10 9.02
C ARG A 84 -11.27 -2.42 10.33
N ASP A 85 -10.02 -2.51 10.77
CA ASP A 85 -9.56 -1.91 12.05
C ASP A 85 -9.65 -0.38 12.11
N LYS A 86 -9.75 0.27 10.94
CA LYS A 86 -9.90 1.73 10.87
C LYS A 86 -11.29 2.20 11.28
N TYR A 87 -12.27 1.29 11.34
CA TYR A 87 -13.67 1.61 11.53
C TYR A 87 -14.18 1.08 12.87
N LYS A 88 -14.91 1.91 13.61
CA LYS A 88 -15.44 1.57 14.93
C LYS A 88 -16.66 0.64 14.86
N ASP A 89 -17.50 0.84 13.86
CA ASP A 89 -18.72 0.03 13.64
C ASP A 89 -18.47 -0.95 12.51
N TYR A 90 -18.19 -2.20 12.88
CA TYR A 90 -17.88 -3.25 11.92
C TYR A 90 -19.09 -3.68 11.06
N LYS A 91 -20.32 -3.61 11.60
CA LYS A 91 -21.51 -3.92 10.82
C LYS A 91 -21.70 -2.89 9.71
N LEU A 92 -21.54 -1.62 10.07
CA LEU A 92 -21.63 -0.51 9.13
C LEU A 92 -20.52 -0.57 8.06
N PHE A 93 -19.32 -0.95 8.48
CA PHE A 93 -18.19 -1.14 7.56
C PHE A 93 -18.45 -2.27 6.56
N ASN A 94 -18.98 -3.42 7.01
CA ASN A 94 -19.30 -4.54 6.12
C ASN A 94 -20.34 -4.14 5.07
N ILE A 95 -21.40 -3.43 5.48
CA ILE A 95 -22.40 -2.89 4.54
C ILE A 95 -21.75 -1.94 3.52
N ALA A 96 -20.88 -1.05 3.98
CA ALA A 96 -20.17 -0.10 3.10
C ALA A 96 -19.24 -0.80 2.11
N ALA A 97 -18.52 -1.83 2.56
CA ALA A 97 -17.64 -2.64 1.73
C ALA A 97 -18.42 -3.41 0.65
N ASP A 98 -19.56 -4.02 1.02
CA ASP A 98 -20.42 -4.71 0.07
C ASP A 98 -21.03 -3.75 -0.96
N LEU A 99 -21.45 -2.55 -0.52
CA LEU A 99 -21.96 -1.52 -1.44
C LEU A 99 -20.90 -1.06 -2.44
N GLU A 100 -19.63 -1.01 -2.04
CA GLU A 100 -18.54 -0.69 -2.96
C GLU A 100 -18.37 -1.77 -4.02
N ILE A 101 -18.20 -3.02 -3.62
CA ILE A 101 -17.79 -4.08 -4.54
C ILE A 101 -18.94 -4.62 -5.40
N ASN A 102 -20.18 -4.63 -4.90
CA ASN A 102 -21.31 -5.15 -5.66
C ASN A 102 -21.61 -4.35 -6.92
N GLN A 103 -21.14 -3.11 -7.01
CA GLN A 103 -21.27 -2.28 -8.22
C GLN A 103 -20.39 -2.74 -9.39
N TYR A 104 -19.36 -3.55 -9.10
CA TYR A 104 -18.45 -4.11 -10.11
C TYR A 104 -18.86 -5.51 -10.56
N ILE A 105 -19.98 -6.03 -10.01
CA ILE A 105 -20.54 -7.33 -10.36
C ILE A 105 -21.86 -7.10 -11.08
N ASP A 106 -22.04 -7.79 -12.19
CA ASP A 106 -23.28 -7.72 -12.93
C ASP A 106 -24.45 -8.19 -12.04
N LYS A 107 -25.55 -7.44 -11.99
CA LYS A 107 -26.68 -7.72 -11.10
C LYS A 107 -27.21 -9.15 -11.27
N ASP A 108 -27.20 -9.68 -12.49
CA ASP A 108 -27.64 -11.04 -12.79
C ASP A 108 -26.79 -12.14 -12.13
N TYR A 109 -25.58 -11.78 -11.71
CA TYR A 109 -24.65 -12.66 -11.00
C TYR A 109 -24.74 -12.53 -9.47
N LEU A 110 -25.55 -11.61 -8.98
CA LEU A 110 -25.76 -11.41 -7.54
C LEU A 110 -27.14 -11.88 -7.11
N PRO A 111 -27.27 -12.58 -5.96
CA PRO A 111 -28.55 -13.00 -5.44
C PRO A 111 -29.55 -11.85 -5.31
N GLY A 112 -30.72 -12.02 -5.88
CA GLY A 112 -31.78 -11.00 -5.86
C GLY A 112 -31.58 -9.82 -6.81
N GLY A 113 -30.52 -9.82 -7.63
CA GLY A 113 -30.25 -8.76 -8.60
C GLY A 113 -31.23 -8.72 -9.78
N ASN A 114 -31.87 -9.85 -10.09
CA ASN A 114 -32.91 -9.99 -11.16
C ASN A 114 -34.26 -9.46 -10.75
N TYR A 115 -34.44 -9.06 -9.48
CA TYR A 115 -35.70 -8.49 -9.01
C TYR A 115 -35.69 -6.97 -9.24
N PRO A 116 -36.86 -6.42 -9.57
CA PRO A 116 -36.98 -4.98 -9.85
C PRO A 116 -36.66 -4.12 -8.62
N ASP A 117 -37.00 -4.62 -7.44
CA ASP A 117 -36.67 -3.99 -6.16
C ASP A 117 -36.64 -5.00 -5.00
N LYS A 118 -36.24 -4.52 -3.81
CA LYS A 118 -36.24 -5.31 -2.58
C LYS A 118 -37.62 -5.88 -2.22
N LYS A 119 -38.68 -5.12 -2.40
CA LYS A 119 -40.05 -5.53 -2.00
C LYS A 119 -40.52 -6.74 -2.80
N ALA A 120 -40.25 -6.77 -4.10
CA ALA A 120 -40.58 -7.91 -4.96
C ALA A 120 -39.85 -9.18 -4.52
N TYR A 121 -38.54 -9.06 -4.21
CA TYR A 121 -37.78 -10.16 -3.66
C TYR A 121 -38.31 -10.66 -2.31
N GLU A 122 -38.63 -9.75 -1.39
CA GLU A 122 -39.15 -10.08 -0.07
C GLU A 122 -40.55 -10.74 -0.15
N ALA A 123 -41.35 -10.36 -1.12
CA ALA A 123 -42.68 -10.99 -1.35
C ALA A 123 -42.50 -12.46 -1.73
N ASP A 124 -41.63 -12.76 -2.70
CA ASP A 124 -41.34 -14.13 -3.11
C ASP A 124 -40.67 -14.94 -1.99
N LEU A 125 -39.78 -14.32 -1.27
CA LEU A 125 -39.13 -14.92 -0.10
C LEU A 125 -40.19 -15.32 0.96
N LYS A 126 -41.13 -14.46 1.24
CA LYS A 126 -42.20 -14.72 2.21
C LYS A 126 -43.06 -15.90 1.78
N ILE A 127 -43.48 -15.95 0.52
CA ILE A 127 -44.27 -17.06 -0.03
C ILE A 127 -43.53 -18.39 0.17
N PHE A 128 -42.26 -18.43 -0.22
CA PHE A 128 -41.42 -19.62 -0.05
C PHE A 128 -41.31 -20.03 1.43
N MET A 129 -41.05 -19.09 2.30
CA MET A 129 -40.91 -19.30 3.73
C MET A 129 -42.18 -19.88 4.36
N ASP A 130 -43.34 -19.34 3.95
CA ASP A 130 -44.62 -19.80 4.46
C ASP A 130 -44.90 -21.23 3.96
N GLU A 131 -44.50 -21.57 2.75
CA GLU A 131 -44.59 -22.96 2.24
C GLU A 131 -43.70 -23.94 3.02
N VAL A 132 -42.43 -23.57 3.29
CA VAL A 132 -41.53 -24.43 4.09
C VAL A 132 -42.07 -24.61 5.52
N LYS A 133 -42.61 -23.55 6.14
CA LYS A 133 -43.24 -23.63 7.46
C LYS A 133 -44.48 -24.51 7.45
N ARG A 134 -45.30 -24.43 6.39
CA ARG A 134 -46.46 -25.29 6.21
C ARG A 134 -46.05 -26.75 6.16
N LYS A 135 -45.09 -27.11 5.28
CA LYS A 135 -44.59 -28.47 5.14
C LYS A 135 -43.97 -29.03 6.45
N LEU A 136 -43.31 -28.17 7.21
CA LEU A 136 -42.81 -28.55 8.54
C LEU A 136 -43.94 -28.83 9.54
N LYS A 137 -45.03 -28.05 9.51
CA LYS A 137 -46.23 -28.27 10.38
C LYS A 137 -47.00 -29.53 9.99
N GLU A 138 -47.09 -29.81 8.70
CA GLU A 138 -47.76 -30.98 8.15
C GLU A 138 -46.95 -32.26 8.29
N GLY A 139 -45.71 -32.17 8.79
CA GLY A 139 -44.84 -33.30 9.01
C GLY A 139 -44.17 -33.85 7.73
N GLU A 140 -44.31 -33.12 6.62
CA GLU A 140 -43.62 -33.44 5.35
C GLU A 140 -42.13 -33.18 5.43
N TYR A 141 -41.68 -32.26 6.27
CA TYR A 141 -40.29 -31.95 6.53
C TYR A 141 -39.93 -32.17 7.99
N THR A 142 -38.77 -32.74 8.23
CA THR A 142 -38.09 -32.66 9.52
C THR A 142 -37.53 -31.24 9.73
N LYS A 143 -37.18 -30.90 10.98
CA LYS A 143 -36.52 -29.61 11.29
C LYS A 143 -35.22 -29.43 10.49
N GLU A 144 -34.44 -30.50 10.27
CA GLU A 144 -33.23 -30.46 9.49
C GLU A 144 -33.49 -30.23 8.00
N GLU A 145 -34.50 -30.89 7.43
CA GLU A 145 -34.90 -30.71 6.04
C GLU A 145 -35.43 -29.31 5.78
N ALA A 146 -36.31 -28.81 6.67
CA ALA A 146 -36.76 -27.44 6.59
C ALA A 146 -35.62 -26.41 6.66
N ARG A 147 -34.64 -26.66 7.54
CA ARG A 147 -33.41 -25.83 7.60
C ARG A 147 -32.60 -25.88 6.31
N LYS A 148 -32.40 -27.09 5.75
CA LYS A 148 -31.71 -27.26 4.46
C LYS A 148 -32.47 -26.56 3.33
N GLU A 149 -33.79 -26.64 3.34
CA GLU A 149 -34.63 -25.99 2.32
C GLU A 149 -34.55 -24.46 2.42
N MET A 150 -34.59 -23.94 3.64
CA MET A 150 -34.39 -22.47 3.86
C MET A 150 -33.01 -21.95 3.39
N LEU A 151 -31.97 -22.79 3.46
CA LEU A 151 -30.63 -22.44 2.95
C LEU A 151 -30.56 -22.43 1.41
N LYS A 152 -31.57 -22.93 0.69
CA LYS A 152 -31.62 -22.86 -0.77
C LYS A 152 -31.93 -21.45 -1.29
N LEU A 153 -32.49 -20.57 -0.48
CA LEU A 153 -32.69 -19.20 -0.86
C LEU A 153 -31.45 -18.37 -0.51
N PRO A 154 -30.75 -17.89 -1.51
CA PRO A 154 -29.61 -17.01 -1.26
C PRO A 154 -30.11 -15.70 -0.65
N ILE A 155 -29.35 -15.16 0.27
CA ILE A 155 -29.60 -13.84 0.81
C ILE A 155 -29.38 -12.81 -0.29
N ARG A 156 -30.31 -11.85 -0.40
CA ARG A 156 -30.21 -10.79 -1.38
C ARG A 156 -28.95 -9.96 -1.16
N ALA A 157 -28.17 -9.74 -2.21
CA ALA A 157 -27.03 -8.83 -2.18
C ALA A 157 -27.48 -7.39 -1.94
N LEU A 158 -26.58 -6.55 -1.41
CA LEU A 158 -26.86 -5.13 -1.21
C LEU A 158 -26.61 -4.35 -2.51
N PHE A 159 -27.56 -3.49 -2.86
CA PHE A 159 -27.45 -2.61 -4.02
C PHE A 159 -27.64 -1.16 -3.60
N LEU A 160 -27.02 -0.22 -4.32
CA LEU A 160 -27.20 1.22 -4.06
C LEU A 160 -28.66 1.64 -4.16
N ASP A 161 -29.41 1.00 -5.06
CA ASP A 161 -30.83 1.27 -5.25
C ASP A 161 -31.69 0.97 -4.00
N ASP A 162 -31.20 0.17 -3.07
CA ASP A 162 -31.84 -0.14 -1.80
C ASP A 162 -31.74 1.01 -0.79
N PHE A 163 -30.85 1.97 -1.02
CA PHE A 163 -30.54 3.11 -0.15
C PHE A 163 -30.86 4.45 -0.83
N LYS A 164 -31.95 4.51 -1.59
CA LYS A 164 -32.36 5.70 -2.38
C LYS A 164 -32.41 6.98 -1.55
N GLU A 165 -32.86 6.86 -0.29
CA GLU A 165 -32.97 8.00 0.64
C GLU A 165 -31.64 8.67 0.96
N LEU A 166 -30.51 7.95 0.79
CA LEU A 166 -29.18 8.45 1.10
C LEU A 166 -28.50 9.12 -0.09
N ASN A 167 -29.09 9.08 -1.28
CA ASN A 167 -28.52 9.63 -2.52
C ASN A 167 -27.04 9.26 -2.69
N LEU A 168 -26.73 7.96 -2.59
CA LEU A 168 -25.37 7.45 -2.69
C LEU A 168 -24.86 7.58 -4.13
N GLU A 169 -23.69 8.20 -4.29
CA GLU A 169 -23.02 8.30 -5.57
C GLU A 169 -22.38 6.94 -5.93
N PRO A 170 -22.49 6.48 -7.19
CA PRO A 170 -21.87 5.23 -7.63
C PRO A 170 -20.34 5.33 -7.71
N LYS A 171 -19.67 4.18 -7.64
CA LYS A 171 -18.22 4.02 -7.81
C LYS A 171 -17.37 4.89 -6.89
N LYS A 172 -17.82 5.06 -5.66
CA LYS A 172 -17.06 5.67 -4.56
C LYS A 172 -16.44 4.56 -3.69
N GLY A 173 -15.40 4.92 -2.94
CA GLY A 173 -14.73 3.98 -2.04
C GLY A 173 -15.50 3.72 -0.74
N THR A 174 -15.11 2.67 -0.02
CA THR A 174 -15.69 2.26 1.27
C THR A 174 -15.82 3.40 2.27
N ASP A 175 -14.81 4.30 2.36
CA ASP A 175 -14.83 5.48 3.24
C ASP A 175 -16.03 6.39 2.99
N TYR A 176 -16.40 6.59 1.72
CA TYR A 176 -17.54 7.41 1.34
C TYR A 176 -18.84 6.77 1.80
N TYR A 177 -19.04 5.48 1.50
CA TYR A 177 -20.26 4.76 1.91
C TYR A 177 -20.37 4.68 3.43
N TYR A 178 -19.28 4.34 4.11
CA TYR A 178 -19.25 4.29 5.57
C TYR A 178 -19.67 5.61 6.21
N LYS A 179 -19.14 6.75 5.74
CA LYS A 179 -19.51 8.09 6.24
C LYS A 179 -21.00 8.39 6.02
N LYS A 180 -21.50 8.11 4.82
CA LYS A 180 -22.92 8.33 4.49
C LYS A 180 -23.86 7.49 5.36
N LEU A 181 -23.53 6.20 5.54
CA LEU A 181 -24.30 5.31 6.42
C LEU A 181 -24.20 5.74 7.89
N GLN A 182 -23.04 6.19 8.35
CA GLN A 182 -22.87 6.71 9.73
C GLN A 182 -23.66 8.01 9.95
N GLU A 183 -23.73 8.89 8.97
CA GLU A 183 -24.56 10.10 9.05
C GLU A 183 -26.05 9.74 9.12
N ALA A 184 -26.51 8.74 8.37
CA ALA A 184 -27.88 8.25 8.40
C ALA A 184 -28.21 7.62 9.75
N GLN A 185 -27.32 6.79 10.31
CA GLN A 185 -27.49 6.16 11.61
C GLN A 185 -27.64 7.20 12.75
N LYS A 186 -26.88 8.30 12.70
CA LYS A 186 -26.95 9.38 13.71
C LYS A 186 -28.25 10.18 13.66
N LYS A 187 -28.93 10.21 12.52
CA LYS A 187 -30.20 10.95 12.37
C LYS A 187 -31.40 10.27 13.01
N GLY A 188 -31.27 9.00 13.43
CA GLY A 188 -32.18 8.23 14.28
C GLY A 188 -33.62 8.06 13.75
N PRO A 189 -34.47 7.23 14.43
CA PRO A 189 -35.81 6.97 14.02
C PRO A 189 -36.79 8.17 14.13
N ASP A 190 -36.46 9.22 14.89
CA ASP A 190 -37.28 10.42 15.07
C ASP A 190 -36.84 11.60 14.19
N GLY A 191 -35.71 11.50 13.46
CA GLY A 191 -35.18 12.55 12.59
C GLY A 191 -35.60 12.36 11.13
N LYS A 192 -36.18 13.37 10.54
CA LYS A 192 -36.39 13.45 9.08
C LYS A 192 -35.06 13.22 8.36
N GLY A 193 -34.77 11.97 7.94
CA GLY A 193 -33.60 11.64 7.16
C GLY A 193 -32.83 10.35 7.54
N GLY A 194 -33.38 9.48 8.39
CA GLY A 194 -32.91 8.12 8.60
C GLY A 194 -33.21 7.23 7.39
N CYS A 195 -32.50 6.12 7.25
CA CYS A 195 -32.76 5.10 6.24
C CYS A 195 -33.39 3.87 6.92
N PRO A 196 -34.69 3.61 6.74
CA PRO A 196 -35.37 2.49 7.39
C PRO A 196 -34.71 1.13 7.09
N TYR A 197 -34.20 0.98 5.88
CA TYR A 197 -33.50 -0.26 5.49
C TYR A 197 -32.17 -0.43 6.23
N LEU A 198 -31.43 0.65 6.43
CA LEU A 198 -30.22 0.59 7.24
C LEU A 198 -30.51 0.20 8.69
N ASP A 199 -31.58 0.78 9.27
CA ASP A 199 -32.02 0.47 10.63
C ASP A 199 -32.42 -1.01 10.77
N GLU A 200 -33.10 -1.56 9.78
CA GLU A 200 -33.44 -2.99 9.71
C GLU A 200 -32.19 -3.89 9.68
N LEU A 201 -31.20 -3.54 8.85
CA LEU A 201 -29.94 -4.28 8.74
C LEU A 201 -29.11 -4.23 10.03
N LEU A 202 -29.11 -3.10 10.73
CA LEU A 202 -28.36 -2.91 11.96
C LEU A 202 -29.04 -3.51 13.19
N GLN A 203 -30.39 -3.47 13.24
CA GLN A 203 -31.17 -3.96 14.39
C GLN A 203 -31.30 -5.48 14.40
N GLY A 204 -30.92 -6.19 13.31
CA GLY A 204 -30.97 -7.65 13.09
C GLY A 204 -31.78 -8.40 14.16
N LYS A 205 -32.99 -8.77 13.87
CA LYS A 205 -33.85 -9.49 14.83
C LYS A 205 -33.25 -10.87 15.12
N GLY A 206 -32.41 -10.99 16.17
CA GLY A 206 -32.12 -12.32 16.65
C GLY A 206 -30.70 -12.66 17.14
N GLN A 207 -29.91 -11.72 17.64
CA GLN A 207 -28.75 -12.11 18.44
C GLN A 207 -29.01 -11.97 19.95
N GLU A 208 -29.80 -12.89 20.50
CA GLU A 208 -29.54 -13.35 21.87
C GLU A 208 -28.32 -14.27 21.80
N GLU A 209 -27.24 -13.93 22.52
CA GLU A 209 -26.06 -14.78 22.67
C GLU A 209 -26.50 -16.20 23.07
N GLY A 210 -26.27 -17.18 22.21
CA GLY A 210 -26.51 -18.60 22.50
C GLY A 210 -27.64 -19.31 21.76
N LYS A 211 -28.44 -18.60 20.95
CA LYS A 211 -29.37 -19.27 20.01
C LYS A 211 -28.75 -19.32 18.62
N PRO A 212 -28.81 -20.45 17.88
CA PRO A 212 -28.41 -20.47 16.48
C PRO A 212 -29.28 -19.43 15.76
N GLY A 213 -28.64 -18.40 15.23
CA GLY A 213 -29.31 -17.31 14.51
C GLY A 213 -30.19 -17.85 13.40
N ASP A 214 -31.20 -17.09 12.99
CA ASP A 214 -31.97 -17.39 11.78
C ASP A 214 -30.97 -17.52 10.61
N PRO A 215 -30.90 -18.65 9.89
CA PRO A 215 -29.99 -18.85 8.77
C PRO A 215 -30.17 -17.81 7.63
N ARG A 216 -31.06 -16.86 7.80
CA ARG A 216 -31.43 -15.78 6.87
C ARG A 216 -31.03 -14.40 7.33
N GLU A 217 -30.33 -14.26 8.47
CA GLU A 217 -29.78 -12.94 8.79
C GLU A 217 -28.81 -12.52 7.68
N PRO A 218 -28.90 -11.27 7.20
CA PRO A 218 -28.01 -10.77 6.17
C PRO A 218 -26.55 -10.99 6.64
N HIS A 219 -25.80 -11.84 5.92
CA HIS A 219 -24.45 -12.24 6.31
C HIS A 219 -23.41 -11.17 5.96
N HIS A 220 -23.72 -9.92 6.30
CA HIS A 220 -22.73 -8.83 6.30
C HIS A 220 -21.75 -8.95 7.48
N THR A 221 -21.72 -10.13 8.14
CA THR A 221 -20.89 -10.32 9.35
C THR A 221 -19.45 -10.63 9.03
N HIS A 222 -19.15 -11.10 7.81
CA HIS A 222 -17.78 -11.53 7.41
C HIS A 222 -17.02 -12.18 8.57
N SER A 223 -17.65 -13.20 9.18
CA SER A 223 -17.15 -13.84 10.41
C SER A 223 -15.73 -14.39 10.28
N THR A 224 -15.32 -14.72 9.07
CA THR A 224 -13.96 -15.20 8.73
C THR A 224 -12.88 -14.13 8.86
N TRP A 225 -13.26 -12.83 8.92
CA TRP A 225 -12.30 -11.73 9.03
C TRP A 225 -11.79 -11.51 10.45
N LYS A 226 -12.43 -12.10 11.47
CA LYS A 226 -11.98 -12.00 12.88
C LYS A 226 -10.53 -12.46 13.09
N GLU A 227 -10.05 -13.36 12.25
CA GLU A 227 -8.66 -13.80 12.31
C GLU A 227 -7.64 -12.71 11.96
N PHE A 228 -8.05 -11.68 11.18
CA PHE A 228 -7.22 -10.53 10.86
C PHE A 228 -7.11 -9.53 12.00
N GLU A 229 -8.11 -9.44 12.87
CA GLU A 229 -8.10 -8.51 14.02
C GLU A 229 -6.94 -8.80 14.98
N ASN A 230 -6.57 -10.07 15.12
CA ASN A 230 -5.51 -10.53 16.03
C ASN A 230 -4.09 -10.36 15.47
N LEU A 231 -3.93 -9.85 14.23
CA LEU A 231 -2.62 -9.65 13.61
C LEU A 231 -1.96 -8.37 14.08
N SER A 232 -0.65 -8.43 14.27
CA SER A 232 0.17 -7.23 14.43
C SER A 232 0.14 -6.36 13.15
N GLN A 233 0.40 -5.07 13.29
CA GLN A 233 0.46 -4.15 12.15
C GLN A 233 1.53 -4.55 11.12
N ALA A 234 2.62 -5.18 11.56
CA ALA A 234 3.66 -5.69 10.67
C ALA A 234 3.17 -6.88 9.84
N GLU A 235 2.43 -7.81 10.46
CA GLU A 235 1.84 -8.96 9.76
C GLU A 235 0.77 -8.52 8.76
N LYS A 236 -0.09 -7.54 9.12
CA LYS A 236 -1.10 -6.97 8.21
C LYS A 236 -0.45 -6.39 6.96
N LYS A 237 0.60 -5.56 7.13
CA LYS A 237 1.36 -5.02 6.00
C LYS A 237 2.05 -6.09 5.15
N LEU A 238 2.48 -7.20 5.75
CA LEU A 238 3.06 -8.31 5.00
C LEU A 238 2.03 -9.01 4.13
N VAL A 239 0.83 -9.24 4.66
CA VAL A 239 -0.28 -9.84 3.92
C VAL A 239 -0.73 -8.90 2.78
N GLU A 240 -0.88 -7.59 3.04
CA GLU A 240 -1.20 -6.60 2.01
C GLU A 240 -0.19 -6.64 0.86
N LYS A 241 1.11 -6.57 1.16
CA LYS A 241 2.16 -6.67 0.14
C LYS A 241 2.12 -7.98 -0.65
N GLN A 242 1.76 -9.07 0.00
CA GLN A 242 1.61 -10.37 -0.67
C GLN A 242 0.42 -10.36 -1.64
N ILE A 243 -0.71 -9.76 -1.24
CA ILE A 243 -1.88 -9.57 -2.10
C ILE A 243 -1.50 -8.69 -3.30
N ASP A 244 -0.87 -7.54 -3.07
CA ASP A 244 -0.43 -6.61 -4.12
C ASP A 244 0.51 -7.31 -5.12
N TYR A 245 1.47 -8.08 -4.61
CA TYR A 245 2.37 -8.87 -5.45
C TYR A 245 1.63 -9.90 -6.31
N GLN A 246 0.65 -10.60 -5.73
CA GLN A 246 -0.16 -11.57 -6.48
C GLN A 246 -1.02 -10.88 -7.54
N MET A 247 -1.65 -9.76 -7.21
CA MET A 247 -2.46 -8.97 -8.15
C MET A 247 -1.61 -8.46 -9.32
N LYS A 248 -0.41 -7.95 -9.03
CA LYS A 248 0.54 -7.50 -10.03
C LYS A 248 0.93 -8.63 -11.00
N ASN A 249 1.32 -9.78 -10.47
CA ASN A 249 1.70 -10.94 -11.30
C ASN A 249 0.55 -11.42 -12.18
N VAL A 250 -0.67 -11.48 -11.64
CA VAL A 250 -1.86 -11.87 -12.41
C VAL A 250 -2.16 -10.84 -13.50
N ALA A 251 -2.09 -9.54 -13.19
CA ALA A 251 -2.31 -8.50 -14.19
C ALA A 251 -1.28 -8.55 -15.32
N GLU A 252 -0.01 -8.80 -15.01
CA GLU A 252 1.02 -9.01 -16.03
C GLU A 252 0.73 -10.24 -16.92
N GLN A 253 0.29 -11.35 -16.33
CA GLN A 253 -0.10 -12.53 -17.09
C GLN A 253 -1.27 -12.25 -18.02
N VAL A 254 -2.30 -11.54 -17.53
CA VAL A 254 -3.46 -11.13 -18.33
C VAL A 254 -3.04 -10.23 -19.48
N LYS A 255 -2.22 -9.20 -19.22
CA LYS A 255 -1.69 -8.30 -20.26
C LYS A 255 -0.87 -9.07 -21.31
N LYS A 256 -0.03 -10.03 -20.91
CA LYS A 256 0.76 -10.87 -21.84
C LYS A 256 -0.09 -11.79 -22.69
N SER A 257 -1.19 -12.31 -22.17
CA SER A 257 -2.13 -13.16 -22.92
C SER A 257 -3.15 -12.36 -23.76
N ARG A 258 -2.95 -11.05 -23.92
CA ARG A 258 -3.88 -10.11 -24.58
C ARG A 258 -5.26 -10.07 -23.93
N GLY A 259 -5.34 -10.37 -22.65
CA GLY A 259 -6.54 -10.22 -21.85
C GLY A 259 -6.73 -8.79 -21.37
N TYR A 260 -7.94 -8.50 -20.89
CA TYR A 260 -8.30 -7.22 -20.30
C TYR A 260 -8.24 -7.29 -18.76
N VAL A 261 -7.62 -6.28 -18.16
CA VAL A 261 -7.67 -6.07 -16.69
C VAL A 261 -8.84 -5.15 -16.42
N PRO A 262 -9.78 -5.52 -15.55
CA PRO A 262 -10.94 -4.69 -15.23
C PRO A 262 -10.54 -3.28 -14.76
N GLY A 263 -11.31 -2.25 -15.16
CA GLY A 263 -10.96 -0.84 -14.90
C GLY A 263 -10.82 -0.53 -13.42
N GLU A 264 -11.69 -1.09 -12.58
CA GLU A 264 -11.68 -0.96 -11.12
C GLU A 264 -10.39 -1.48 -10.48
N ILE A 265 -9.77 -2.48 -11.12
CA ILE A 265 -8.49 -3.06 -10.68
C ILE A 265 -7.32 -2.39 -11.39
N ALA A 266 -7.50 -1.97 -12.65
CA ALA A 266 -6.44 -1.35 -13.44
C ALA A 266 -5.94 -0.06 -12.78
N ASP A 267 -6.84 0.82 -12.34
CA ASP A 267 -6.49 2.07 -11.66
C ASP A 267 -5.72 1.81 -10.35
N TYR A 268 -6.14 0.79 -9.59
CA TYR A 268 -5.45 0.38 -8.37
C TYR A 268 -4.06 -0.21 -8.69
N ILE A 269 -4.00 -1.13 -9.66
CA ILE A 269 -2.74 -1.75 -10.09
C ILE A 269 -1.82 -0.72 -10.72
N ASP A 270 -2.31 0.20 -11.53
CA ASP A 270 -1.49 1.26 -12.10
C ASP A 270 -0.96 2.19 -10.99
N GLY A 271 -1.70 2.39 -9.91
CA GLY A 271 -1.20 2.99 -8.68
C GLY A 271 -0.08 2.19 -8.01
N LEU A 272 -0.15 0.85 -8.04
CA LEU A 272 0.91 -0.04 -7.56
C LEU A 272 2.10 -0.11 -8.53
N PHE A 273 1.86 0.00 -9.85
CA PHE A 273 2.92 0.07 -10.88
C PHE A 273 3.57 1.44 -10.95
N ASN A 274 2.81 2.49 -10.72
CA ASN A 274 3.32 3.80 -10.34
C ASN A 274 3.75 3.71 -8.88
N GLU A 275 4.52 2.64 -8.55
CA GLU A 275 5.35 2.73 -7.36
C GLU A 275 5.93 4.13 -7.42
N ILE A 276 5.62 4.95 -6.42
CA ILE A 276 6.49 6.06 -6.04
C ILE A 276 7.87 5.45 -6.18
N PRO A 277 8.66 5.84 -7.19
CA PRO A 277 9.94 5.19 -7.49
C PRO A 277 10.65 5.10 -6.16
N PRO A 278 11.16 3.92 -5.73
CA PRO A 278 11.60 3.70 -4.36
C PRO A 278 12.43 4.91 -4.03
N LYS A 279 11.96 5.71 -3.05
CA LYS A 279 12.57 7.01 -2.74
C LYS A 279 14.04 6.75 -2.76
N PHE A 280 14.73 7.28 -3.77
CA PHE A 280 16.12 6.94 -4.04
C PHE A 280 16.85 7.12 -2.71
N ASP A 281 17.43 6.04 -2.15
CA ASP A 281 18.13 6.13 -0.88
C ASP A 281 19.40 6.99 -1.08
N TRP A 282 19.16 8.29 -1.23
CA TRP A 282 20.22 9.27 -1.39
C TRP A 282 21.18 9.24 -0.20
N LYS A 283 20.69 8.89 1.00
CA LYS A 283 21.51 8.73 2.22
C LYS A 283 22.45 7.55 2.08
N GLY A 284 21.95 6.41 1.62
CA GLY A 284 22.77 5.23 1.33
C GLY A 284 23.77 5.49 0.21
N PHE A 285 23.35 6.14 -0.87
CA PHE A 285 24.26 6.52 -1.96
C PHE A 285 25.35 7.49 -1.51
N LEU A 286 25.01 8.51 -0.74
CA LEU A 286 25.97 9.47 -0.18
C LEU A 286 27.03 8.75 0.69
N ARG A 287 26.61 7.85 1.57
CA ARG A 287 27.53 7.03 2.40
C ARG A 287 28.43 6.16 1.54
N MET A 288 27.88 5.50 0.53
CA MET A 288 28.64 4.67 -0.41
C MET A 288 29.65 5.53 -1.20
N PHE A 289 29.23 6.69 -1.70
CA PHE A 289 30.09 7.63 -2.44
C PHE A 289 31.27 8.10 -1.58
N VAL A 290 31.00 8.55 -0.36
CA VAL A 290 32.03 8.98 0.61
C VAL A 290 32.90 7.81 1.03
N GLY A 291 32.32 6.63 1.28
CA GLY A 291 33.02 5.40 1.61
C GLY A 291 34.02 4.98 0.53
N GLY A 292 33.60 5.03 -0.73
CA GLY A 292 34.46 4.73 -1.89
C GLY A 292 35.53 5.78 -2.20
N SER A 293 35.49 6.94 -1.52
CA SER A 293 36.40 8.06 -1.73
C SER A 293 37.59 8.09 -0.75
N ILE A 294 37.94 6.95 -0.17
CA ILE A 294 39.05 6.84 0.82
C ILE A 294 40.39 7.09 0.17
N LYS A 295 41.16 8.05 0.67
CA LYS A 295 42.57 8.23 0.32
C LYS A 295 43.47 7.44 1.27
N THR A 296 44.28 6.59 0.69
CA THR A 296 45.25 5.78 1.43
C THR A 296 46.62 6.40 1.29
N TYR A 297 47.31 6.64 2.40
CA TYR A 297 48.69 7.08 2.40
C TYR A 297 49.52 6.26 3.38
N THR A 298 50.78 6.13 3.05
CA THR A 298 51.75 5.38 3.85
C THR A 298 52.54 6.34 4.73
N LYS A 299 52.68 6.01 6.02
CA LYS A 299 53.58 6.72 6.95
C LYS A 299 54.63 5.78 7.45
N LYS A 300 55.93 6.20 7.37
CA LYS A 300 57.00 5.44 8.00
C LYS A 300 56.80 5.40 9.52
N THR A 301 57.00 4.23 10.11
CA THR A 301 56.86 4.04 11.56
C THR A 301 57.98 3.20 12.11
N ARG A 302 58.60 3.66 13.20
CA ARG A 302 59.64 2.91 13.91
C ARG A 302 59.08 1.79 14.81
N ARG A 303 57.74 1.73 14.99
CA ARG A 303 57.08 0.68 15.79
C ARG A 303 57.01 -0.67 15.07
N LYS A 304 57.28 -0.71 13.78
CA LYS A 304 57.41 -1.94 12.97
C LYS A 304 58.62 -1.82 12.11
N LEU A 305 59.42 -2.88 12.05
CA LEU A 305 60.58 -2.98 11.14
C LEU A 305 60.06 -3.22 9.71
N SER A 306 60.80 -2.75 8.72
CA SER A 306 60.56 -3.05 7.32
C SER A 306 60.73 -4.55 7.07
N ARG A 307 59.80 -5.17 6.37
CA ARG A 307 59.90 -6.58 5.98
C ARG A 307 60.93 -6.82 4.86
N ARG A 308 61.39 -5.76 4.18
CA ARG A 308 62.32 -5.85 3.03
C ARG A 308 63.74 -5.44 3.37
N TYR A 309 63.93 -4.55 4.37
CA TYR A 309 65.24 -4.02 4.71
C TYR A 309 65.37 -3.95 6.23
N GLU A 310 66.29 -4.72 6.79
CA GLU A 310 66.60 -4.68 8.21
C GLU A 310 67.13 -3.30 8.63
N GLY A 311 66.74 -2.84 9.81
CA GLY A 311 67.08 -1.53 10.33
C GLY A 311 66.25 -0.34 9.82
N ASN A 312 65.47 -0.53 8.79
CA ASN A 312 64.60 0.55 8.26
C ASN A 312 63.23 0.57 8.94
N PRO A 313 62.62 1.78 9.11
CA PRO A 313 61.29 1.90 9.65
C PRO A 313 60.28 1.27 8.70
N GLY A 314 59.34 0.48 9.24
CA GLY A 314 58.23 -0.12 8.50
C GLY A 314 57.23 0.92 8.03
N LEU A 315 56.33 0.50 7.15
CA LEU A 315 55.23 1.32 6.61
C LEU A 315 53.95 1.05 7.37
N ARG A 316 53.29 2.10 7.82
CA ARG A 316 51.92 2.05 8.33
C ARG A 316 51.01 2.67 7.29
N ILE A 317 50.02 1.89 6.83
CA ILE A 317 48.98 2.38 5.97
C ILE A 317 48.00 3.16 6.85
N LYS A 318 47.73 4.42 6.50
CA LYS A 318 46.67 5.23 7.07
C LYS A 318 45.64 5.54 6.01
N GLN A 319 44.39 5.34 6.34
CA GLN A 319 43.27 5.77 5.53
C GLN A 319 42.75 7.08 6.13
N LYS A 320 42.58 8.08 5.31
CA LYS A 320 42.02 9.36 5.71
C LYS A 320 40.75 9.60 4.85
N LYS A 321 39.64 9.83 5.52
CA LYS A 321 38.39 10.24 4.92
C LYS A 321 38.17 11.68 5.32
N HIS A 322 38.47 12.61 4.44
CA HIS A 322 38.20 14.02 4.67
C HIS A 322 37.35 14.56 3.52
N VAL A 323 36.11 14.89 3.82
CA VAL A 323 35.09 15.32 2.85
C VAL A 323 34.92 16.82 2.93
N LEU A 324 34.90 17.46 1.77
CA LEU A 324 34.49 18.85 1.65
C LEU A 324 33.00 18.86 1.33
N VAL A 325 32.21 19.53 2.15
CA VAL A 325 30.78 19.73 1.94
C VAL A 325 30.55 21.20 1.63
N ALA A 326 30.03 21.48 0.46
CA ALA A 326 29.61 22.82 0.07
C ALA A 326 28.08 22.93 0.15
N ILE A 327 27.61 24.04 0.68
CA ILE A 327 26.20 24.35 0.82
C ILE A 327 25.93 25.65 0.12
N ASP A 328 25.01 25.56 -0.82
CA ASP A 328 24.43 26.73 -1.45
C ASP A 328 23.50 27.42 -0.46
N THR A 329 23.73 28.70 -0.24
CA THR A 329 22.92 29.52 0.66
C THR A 329 21.91 30.40 -0.09
N SER A 330 21.66 30.11 -1.37
CA SER A 330 20.57 30.71 -2.14
C SER A 330 19.21 30.38 -1.52
N GLY A 331 18.24 31.27 -1.68
CA GLY A 331 16.95 31.16 -0.96
C GLY A 331 15.99 30.07 -1.37
N SER A 332 16.38 29.21 -2.31
CA SER A 332 15.56 28.15 -2.91
C SER A 332 15.65 26.80 -2.18
N VAL A 333 16.62 26.61 -1.28
CA VAL A 333 16.75 25.38 -0.49
C VAL A 333 15.91 25.47 0.79
N SER A 334 15.00 24.49 1.01
CA SER A 334 14.12 24.48 2.18
C SER A 334 14.87 24.16 3.49
N ASN A 335 14.42 24.74 4.61
CA ASN A 335 15.00 24.45 5.92
C ASN A 335 14.92 22.95 6.31
N ASN A 336 13.88 22.25 5.88
CA ASN A 336 13.70 20.82 6.19
C ASN A 336 14.74 19.96 5.48
N GLU A 337 15.01 20.24 4.20
CA GLU A 337 16.04 19.54 3.42
C GLU A 337 17.44 19.77 4.02
N LEU A 338 17.72 21.00 4.46
CA LEU A 338 18.97 21.30 5.17
C LEU A 338 19.11 20.50 6.47
N ILE A 339 18.05 20.39 7.26
CA ILE A 339 18.05 19.61 8.50
C ILE A 339 18.34 18.14 8.21
N GLU A 340 17.69 17.55 7.20
CA GLU A 340 17.94 16.15 6.80
C GLU A 340 19.37 15.95 6.31
N PHE A 341 19.85 16.83 5.48
CA PHE A 341 21.20 16.78 4.95
C PHE A 341 22.27 16.88 6.08
N PHE A 342 22.08 17.81 7.03
CA PHE A 342 22.98 17.92 8.18
C PHE A 342 22.90 16.74 9.13
N SER A 343 21.73 16.13 9.28
CA SER A 343 21.58 14.90 10.05
C SER A 343 22.44 13.77 9.46
N GLU A 344 22.51 13.67 8.13
CA GLU A 344 23.32 12.67 7.46
C GLU A 344 24.82 12.99 7.54
N ILE A 345 25.19 14.26 7.42
CA ILE A 345 26.57 14.73 7.65
C ILE A 345 27.02 14.38 9.06
N HIS A 346 26.15 14.59 10.06
CA HIS A 346 26.45 14.22 11.44
C HIS A 346 26.65 12.71 11.62
N HIS A 347 25.84 11.91 10.95
CA HIS A 347 26.00 10.46 10.96
C HIS A 347 27.36 10.05 10.36
N MET A 348 27.74 10.63 9.22
CA MET A 348 29.06 10.39 8.60
C MET A 348 30.20 10.80 9.52
N PHE A 349 30.09 11.94 10.21
CA PHE A 349 31.08 12.39 11.19
C PHE A 349 31.23 11.36 12.33
N LYS A 350 30.13 10.83 12.88
CA LYS A 350 30.17 9.78 13.91
C LYS A 350 30.86 8.49 13.43
N THR A 351 30.82 8.20 12.14
CA THR A 351 31.52 7.03 11.55
C THR A 351 33.01 7.28 11.29
N GLY A 352 33.54 8.44 11.72
CA GLY A 352 34.98 8.77 11.66
C GLY A 352 35.41 9.44 10.35
N VAL A 353 34.49 10.12 9.66
CA VAL A 353 34.80 10.96 8.51
C VAL A 353 35.11 12.38 9.00
N ASP A 354 36.27 12.94 8.64
CA ASP A 354 36.56 14.36 8.85
C ASP A 354 35.79 15.19 7.83
N ILE A 355 35.04 16.20 8.26
CA ILE A 355 34.20 17.01 7.39
C ILE A 355 34.53 18.48 7.52
N THR A 356 34.74 19.15 6.40
CA THR A 356 34.83 20.61 6.30
C THR A 356 33.60 21.12 5.54
N VAL A 357 32.87 22.05 6.14
CA VAL A 357 31.68 22.69 5.55
C VAL A 357 32.05 24.06 5.01
N ILE A 358 31.67 24.31 3.75
CA ILE A 358 31.78 25.61 3.08
C ILE A 358 30.37 26.12 2.78
N GLN A 359 30.13 27.36 3.12
CA GLN A 359 28.95 28.11 2.67
C GLN A 359 29.34 29.00 1.51
N CYS A 360 28.58 28.98 0.46
CA CYS A 360 28.85 29.75 -0.74
C CYS A 360 27.53 30.25 -1.36
N ASP A 361 27.51 31.50 -1.75
CA ASP A 361 26.56 32.09 -2.71
C ASP A 361 27.32 32.46 -3.99
N THR A 362 27.62 33.70 -4.24
CA THR A 362 28.55 34.15 -5.29
C THR A 362 30.02 34.11 -4.82
N ARG A 363 30.25 34.01 -3.52
CA ARG A 363 31.55 33.95 -2.85
C ARG A 363 31.50 33.01 -1.68
N ILE A 364 32.66 32.46 -1.30
CA ILE A 364 32.76 31.64 -0.08
C ILE A 364 32.54 32.58 1.12
N SER A 365 31.46 32.37 1.84
CA SER A 365 31.10 33.15 3.03
C SER A 365 31.70 32.59 4.31
N SER A 366 31.82 31.27 4.43
CA SER A 366 32.46 30.65 5.60
C SER A 366 33.07 29.26 5.27
N ILE A 367 34.15 28.92 5.98
CA ILE A 367 34.80 27.61 5.95
C ILE A 367 34.95 27.15 7.38
N LYS A 368 34.28 26.08 7.78
CA LYS A 368 34.32 25.54 9.15
C LYS A 368 34.59 24.04 9.14
N SER A 369 35.39 23.56 10.11
CA SER A 369 35.51 22.13 10.36
C SER A 369 34.34 21.67 11.20
N TYR A 370 33.61 20.67 10.74
CA TYR A 370 32.45 20.13 11.45
C TYR A 370 32.91 19.29 12.65
N LYS A 371 32.49 19.65 13.86
CA LYS A 371 32.82 18.96 15.11
C LYS A 371 31.61 18.62 15.97
N LYS A 372 30.51 19.36 15.85
CA LYS A 372 29.30 19.22 16.66
C LYS A 372 28.04 19.47 15.83
N PRO A 373 26.87 18.95 16.24
CA PRO A 373 25.60 19.25 15.57
C PRO A 373 25.27 20.75 15.50
N GLU A 374 25.72 21.51 16.49
CA GLU A 374 25.56 22.98 16.53
C GLU A 374 26.34 23.70 15.44
N ASP A 375 27.42 23.09 14.91
CA ASP A 375 28.16 23.60 13.77
C ASP A 375 27.32 23.54 12.46
N GLY A 376 26.23 22.78 12.47
CA GLY A 376 25.23 22.69 11.41
C GLY A 376 24.11 23.74 11.53
N LYS A 377 24.01 24.49 12.66
CA LYS A 377 23.15 25.66 12.73
C LYS A 377 23.81 26.79 11.97
N ILE A 378 23.53 26.82 10.69
CA ILE A 378 24.05 27.83 9.78
C ILE A 378 23.13 29.03 9.85
N GLU A 379 23.64 30.15 10.35
CA GLU A 379 23.06 31.44 10.02
C GLU A 379 23.27 31.63 8.52
N ILE A 380 22.20 31.53 7.76
CA ILE A 380 22.22 31.75 6.32
C ILE A 380 22.49 33.25 6.11
N THR A 381 23.73 33.57 5.85
CA THR A 381 24.17 34.92 5.48
C THR A 381 24.38 34.94 3.97
N GLY A 382 23.46 35.56 3.23
CA GLY A 382 23.56 35.75 1.79
C GLY A 382 22.25 35.37 1.08
N ARG A 383 21.68 36.27 0.35
CA ARG A 383 20.54 36.07 -0.57
C ARG A 383 20.91 36.60 -1.95
N GLY A 384 22.12 36.29 -2.42
CA GLY A 384 22.61 36.66 -3.73
C GLY A 384 22.42 35.58 -4.79
N GLY A 385 22.83 35.82 -6.02
CA GLY A 385 22.86 34.81 -7.06
C GLY A 385 23.84 33.68 -6.72
N THR A 386 23.75 32.54 -7.39
CA THR A 386 24.56 31.32 -7.14
C THR A 386 25.74 31.27 -8.10
N SER A 387 26.95 30.92 -7.58
CA SER A 387 28.12 30.55 -8.38
C SER A 387 28.86 29.37 -7.75
N PHE A 388 29.04 28.31 -8.51
CA PHE A 388 29.76 27.12 -8.04
C PHE A 388 31.28 27.27 -8.13
N GLN A 389 31.75 28.19 -8.93
CA GLN A 389 33.16 28.33 -9.27
C GLN A 389 34.10 28.55 -8.08
N PRO A 390 33.77 29.42 -7.09
CA PRO A 390 34.64 29.68 -5.94
C PRO A 390 34.94 28.41 -5.14
N VAL A 391 33.92 27.54 -4.94
CA VAL A 391 34.09 26.28 -4.22
C VAL A 391 34.92 25.28 -5.02
N ILE A 392 34.69 25.20 -6.32
CA ILE A 392 35.44 24.31 -7.21
C ILE A 392 36.89 24.70 -7.29
N ASN A 393 37.19 25.98 -7.37
CA ASN A 393 38.57 26.49 -7.32
C ASN A 393 39.24 26.12 -5.99
N TYR A 394 38.54 26.38 -4.88
CA TYR A 394 39.06 26.01 -3.55
C TYR A 394 39.30 24.49 -3.43
N TYR A 395 38.39 23.68 -3.94
CA TYR A 395 38.55 22.21 -3.96
C TYR A 395 39.75 21.78 -4.80
N ASN A 396 39.94 22.35 -5.98
CA ASN A 396 41.02 22.05 -6.89
C ASN A 396 42.41 22.41 -6.29
N GLU A 397 42.50 23.57 -5.62
CA GLU A 397 43.73 24.01 -4.92
C GLU A 397 44.04 23.12 -3.71
N ASN A 398 43.03 22.62 -3.03
CA ASN A 398 43.16 21.80 -1.83
C ASN A 398 42.92 20.31 -2.08
N GLN A 399 43.04 19.82 -3.33
CA GLN A 399 42.73 18.44 -3.72
C GLN A 399 43.45 17.37 -2.88
N ARG A 400 44.67 17.66 -2.37
CA ARG A 400 45.41 16.73 -1.51
C ARG A 400 44.76 16.56 -0.12
N LYS A 401 44.04 17.53 0.37
CA LYS A 401 43.38 17.49 1.67
C LYS A 401 42.06 16.66 1.63
N PHE A 402 41.27 16.83 0.58
CA PHE A 402 39.94 16.27 0.50
C PHE A 402 39.88 15.00 -0.33
N SER A 403 39.06 14.05 0.11
CA SER A 403 38.84 12.79 -0.59
C SER A 403 37.77 12.96 -1.69
N CYS A 404 36.79 13.78 -1.44
CA CYS A 404 35.77 14.16 -2.39
C CYS A 404 35.10 15.50 -2.00
N LEU A 405 34.38 16.08 -2.93
CA LEU A 405 33.49 17.22 -2.74
C LEU A 405 32.04 16.74 -2.82
N VAL A 406 31.21 17.11 -1.87
CA VAL A 406 29.73 16.99 -1.90
C VAL A 406 29.17 18.38 -1.94
N TYR A 407 28.41 18.70 -2.97
CA TYR A 407 27.83 20.03 -3.16
C TYR A 407 26.31 19.93 -3.06
N PHE A 408 25.73 20.63 -2.08
CA PHE A 408 24.28 20.73 -1.88
C PHE A 408 23.77 22.03 -2.49
N THR A 409 22.83 21.96 -3.45
CA THR A 409 22.35 23.10 -4.23
C THR A 409 21.00 22.77 -4.90
N ASP A 410 20.28 23.77 -5.37
CA ASP A 410 19.16 23.65 -6.30
C ASP A 410 19.57 23.47 -7.77
N GLY A 411 20.86 23.67 -8.07
CA GLY A 411 21.41 23.51 -9.43
C GLY A 411 21.25 24.74 -10.33
N GLU A 412 20.75 25.86 -9.84
CA GLU A 412 20.49 27.06 -10.64
C GLU A 412 21.75 27.95 -10.80
N ALA A 413 22.79 27.41 -11.41
CA ALA A 413 23.98 28.19 -11.78
C ALA A 413 24.71 27.57 -12.99
N SER A 414 25.64 28.32 -13.55
CA SER A 414 26.41 27.91 -14.73
C SER A 414 27.33 26.71 -14.45
N ASN A 415 27.53 25.85 -15.48
CA ASN A 415 28.50 24.76 -15.42
C ASN A 415 29.90 25.28 -15.05
N PRO A 416 30.55 24.73 -14.03
CA PRO A 416 31.84 25.24 -13.58
C PRO A 416 32.96 25.03 -14.58
N ASP A 417 33.77 26.07 -14.79
CA ASP A 417 35.00 26.06 -15.57
C ASP A 417 36.12 26.82 -14.84
N PRO A 418 37.28 26.21 -14.44
CA PRO A 418 37.65 24.82 -14.69
C PRO A 418 36.84 23.80 -13.90
N LYS A 419 36.70 22.59 -14.47
CA LYS A 419 36.01 21.45 -13.85
C LYS A 419 36.71 20.97 -12.58
N PRO A 420 36.01 20.29 -11.66
CA PRO A 420 36.60 19.70 -10.48
C PRO A 420 37.60 18.58 -10.87
N LYS A 421 38.80 18.63 -10.30
CA LYS A 421 39.90 17.66 -10.56
C LYS A 421 39.76 16.35 -9.77
N GLY A 422 38.83 16.29 -8.82
CA GLY A 422 38.61 15.13 -7.95
C GLY A 422 37.18 14.62 -8.03
N ARG A 423 36.88 13.62 -7.19
CA ARG A 423 35.51 13.06 -7.10
C ARG A 423 34.56 14.11 -6.54
N MET A 424 33.43 14.29 -7.23
CA MET A 424 32.40 15.24 -6.87
C MET A 424 31.02 14.60 -6.92
N LEU A 425 30.17 14.97 -5.97
CA LEU A 425 28.77 14.59 -5.90
C LEU A 425 27.92 15.85 -5.75
N TRP A 426 26.97 16.01 -6.64
CA TRP A 426 25.92 17.00 -6.55
C TRP A 426 24.73 16.40 -5.80
N VAL A 427 24.26 17.05 -4.77
CA VAL A 427 23.05 16.73 -4.02
C VAL A 427 22.06 17.85 -4.28
N LEU A 428 21.03 17.55 -5.04
CA LEU A 428 20.02 18.51 -5.48
C LEU A 428 18.84 18.54 -4.53
N SER A 429 18.26 19.70 -4.32
CA SER A 429 16.98 19.84 -3.60
C SER A 429 15.85 19.14 -4.35
N GLU A 430 14.76 18.83 -3.63
CA GLU A 430 13.58 18.13 -4.18
C GLU A 430 12.96 18.89 -5.36
N GLN A 431 12.96 20.21 -5.31
CA GLN A 431 12.37 21.09 -6.32
C GLN A 431 13.30 21.41 -7.50
N SER A 432 14.55 20.94 -7.47
CA SER A 432 15.53 21.24 -8.50
C SER A 432 15.28 20.53 -9.81
N TYR A 433 15.68 21.13 -10.92
CA TYR A 433 15.54 20.59 -12.26
C TYR A 433 16.79 19.80 -12.68
N MET A 434 16.74 18.48 -12.59
CA MET A 434 17.87 17.58 -12.85
C MET A 434 18.45 17.71 -14.27
N GLU A 435 17.61 18.01 -15.27
CA GLU A 435 18.05 18.16 -16.65
C GLU A 435 18.98 19.36 -16.85
N GLY A 436 18.78 20.45 -16.09
CA GLY A 436 19.61 21.66 -16.16
C GLY A 436 21.07 21.45 -15.80
N ILE A 437 21.36 20.40 -15.03
CA ILE A 437 22.74 20.07 -14.62
C ILE A 437 23.27 18.76 -15.24
N SER A 438 22.56 18.23 -16.26
CA SER A 438 22.95 16.97 -16.93
C SER A 438 24.42 16.94 -17.33
N ASP A 439 24.92 18.05 -17.85
CA ASP A 439 26.30 18.21 -18.38
C ASP A 439 27.34 18.54 -17.31
N PHE A 440 26.93 18.70 -16.05
CA PHE A 440 27.89 19.03 -14.98
C PHE A 440 28.76 17.83 -14.64
N PRO A 441 30.04 18.05 -14.32
CA PRO A 441 30.96 16.97 -13.99
C PRO A 441 30.64 16.35 -12.63
N GLY A 442 30.77 15.03 -12.51
CA GLY A 442 30.55 14.29 -11.27
C GLY A 442 29.25 13.51 -11.19
N ALA A 443 29.07 12.81 -10.08
CA ALA A 443 27.82 12.12 -9.80
C ALA A 443 26.74 13.11 -9.33
N LYS A 444 25.46 12.76 -9.56
CA LYS A 444 24.31 13.60 -9.24
C LYS A 444 23.27 12.77 -8.53
N ILE A 445 22.65 13.32 -7.48
CA ILE A 445 21.52 12.75 -6.77
C ILE A 445 20.54 13.87 -6.43
N GLN A 446 19.26 13.53 -6.34
CA GLN A 446 18.21 14.45 -5.92
C GLN A 446 17.63 13.98 -4.60
N LEU A 447 17.34 14.91 -3.71
CA LEU A 447 16.56 14.64 -2.50
C LEU A 447 15.12 14.36 -2.90
N ASN A 448 14.45 13.44 -2.21
CA ASN A 448 13.06 13.04 -2.45
C ASN A 448 12.25 13.22 -1.18
#